data_cd6822b1518880189a98702bd31dd2bb
#
_entry.id   cd6822b1518880189a98702bd31dd2bb
#
_cell.length_a   1.000
_cell.length_b   1.000
_cell.length_c   1.000
_cell.angle_alpha   90.00
_cell.angle_beta   90.00
_cell.angle_gamma   90.00
#
_symmetry.space_group_name_H-M   'P 1'
#
loop_
_entity.id
_entity.type
_entity.pdbx_description
1 polymer ?
#
loop_
_entity_poly.entity_id
_entity_poly.type
_entity_poly.pdbx_seq_one_letter_code
_entity_poly.pdbx_strand_id
1 'polypeptide(L)'
;MMNMLTPNKLPFSHFKHEIILIGLISIAFLLRVSSFSLPFFWDEACTYSRGIFYLAKNGVGIFPGDLAPEISRGHPMLFVFTFSLWYKFLYPSVFGLHLSMALTSSLTVISIYFLAIRVVNGNKTIALLSSLLFLASPLFQGQYCLVLPEMMLTLFSVLSLIFWIDRRVFLYFICASATILTKETGIVIPATIFVYELIINQKKGLKTALVSSTPVIPFIIFIVIQRIQNGWFFHPFNTSHIDFTFNSIWDKFHHFIEFIFIKQGRIFISILSVLGLFWVKKKIFTNEWILLFLFFIAGLIFSSINFFMTRYILFIFPVFCILILTIIHQLLIKSKYFFPIILVCTLIQVFYMKSDKFRYETDLSYLDTIEVMTDASGFLKDNFPNKISHFSVFPISYYFTDTRYEVFDKKWVDMKSNLNMEVNLESKPNLNNLSSKPDLIITCQPGETLLQDPLSIGYQEIKRFSKGFSEVKIYQIK
;
A
#
# COMPACT_ATOMS: atom_id res chain seq x y z
N MET A 1 -32.83 -21.76 46.35
CA MET A 1 -32.14 -22.69 45.44
C MET A 1 -31.50 -21.89 44.32
N MET A 2 -30.23 -21.62 44.44
CA MET A 2 -29.45 -20.81 43.52
C MET A 2 -28.90 -21.76 42.42
N ASN A 3 -29.48 -21.70 41.21
CA ASN A 3 -28.94 -22.46 40.10
C ASN A 3 -27.61 -21.85 39.65
N MET A 4 -26.52 -22.52 40.03
CA MET A 4 -25.19 -22.24 39.49
C MET A 4 -25.22 -22.49 37.98
N LEU A 5 -25.11 -21.41 37.19
CA LEU A 5 -24.85 -21.46 35.76
C LEU A 5 -23.46 -22.08 35.55
N THR A 6 -23.43 -23.34 35.15
CA THR A 6 -22.22 -23.97 34.65
C THR A 6 -21.74 -23.20 33.44
N PRO A 7 -20.45 -22.78 33.33
CA PRO A 7 -19.97 -22.12 32.11
C PRO A 7 -20.03 -23.13 30.97
N ASN A 8 -20.94 -22.91 30.04
CA ASN A 8 -20.99 -23.63 28.76
C ASN A 8 -19.65 -23.45 28.06
N LYS A 9 -18.79 -24.47 28.14
CA LYS A 9 -17.59 -24.55 27.31
C LYS A 9 -18.07 -24.59 25.86
N LEU A 10 -17.95 -23.44 25.15
CA LEU A 10 -18.18 -23.39 23.73
C LEU A 10 -17.20 -24.40 23.08
N PRO A 11 -17.70 -25.40 22.33
CA PRO A 11 -16.84 -26.43 21.76
C PRO A 11 -15.88 -25.79 20.77
N PHE A 12 -14.62 -26.20 20.77
CA PHE A 12 -13.55 -25.75 19.87
C PHE A 12 -13.95 -25.79 18.38
N SER A 13 -14.93 -26.61 18.02
CA SER A 13 -15.48 -26.68 16.68
C SER A 13 -16.11 -25.37 16.16
N HIS A 14 -16.54 -24.46 17.04
CA HIS A 14 -17.11 -23.18 16.65
C HIS A 14 -16.07 -22.16 16.14
N PHE A 15 -14.79 -22.29 16.54
CA PHE A 15 -13.70 -21.37 16.20
C PHE A 15 -12.74 -21.92 15.14
N LYS A 16 -13.09 -23.02 14.49
CA LYS A 16 -12.20 -23.71 13.54
C LYS A 16 -11.68 -22.79 12.42
N HIS A 17 -12.53 -21.94 11.84
CA HIS A 17 -12.15 -21.06 10.73
C HIS A 17 -11.23 -19.93 11.20
N GLU A 18 -11.50 -19.36 12.37
CA GLU A 18 -10.72 -18.30 13.00
C GLU A 18 -9.33 -18.82 13.38
N ILE A 19 -9.23 -20.02 13.92
CA ILE A 19 -7.94 -20.67 14.26
C ILE A 19 -7.12 -20.91 13.00
N ILE A 20 -7.74 -21.41 11.91
CA ILE A 20 -7.08 -21.59 10.62
C ILE A 20 -6.57 -20.25 10.10
N LEU A 21 -7.41 -19.21 10.13
CA LEU A 21 -7.03 -17.88 9.65
C LEU A 21 -5.82 -17.33 10.42
N ILE A 22 -5.86 -17.38 11.75
CA ILE A 22 -4.75 -16.93 12.61
C ILE A 22 -3.48 -17.73 12.32
N GLY A 23 -3.59 -19.06 12.17
CA GLY A 23 -2.45 -19.91 11.82
C GLY A 23 -1.81 -19.51 10.48
N LEU A 24 -2.62 -19.23 9.46
CA LEU A 24 -2.12 -18.84 8.14
C LEU A 24 -1.53 -17.42 8.13
N ILE A 25 -2.11 -16.48 8.88
CA ILE A 25 -1.52 -15.16 9.10
C ILE A 25 -0.16 -15.29 9.81
N SER A 26 -0.08 -16.14 10.83
CA SER A 26 1.17 -16.38 11.57
C SER A 26 2.26 -17.00 10.67
N ILE A 27 1.89 -17.94 9.80
CA ILE A 27 2.81 -18.51 8.81
C ILE A 27 3.30 -17.42 7.85
N ALA A 28 2.39 -16.61 7.28
CA ALA A 28 2.76 -15.51 6.40
C ALA A 28 3.67 -14.50 7.09
N PHE A 29 3.39 -14.17 8.35
CA PHE A 29 4.24 -13.29 9.17
C PHE A 29 5.65 -13.88 9.33
N LEU A 30 5.76 -15.14 9.74
CA LEU A 30 7.06 -15.80 9.95
C LEU A 30 7.88 -15.89 8.65
N LEU A 31 7.24 -16.17 7.52
CA LEU A 31 7.90 -16.19 6.21
C LEU A 31 8.44 -14.82 5.78
N ARG A 32 7.93 -13.73 6.37
CA ARG A 32 8.32 -12.36 6.03
C ARG A 32 9.24 -11.69 7.05
N VAL A 33 9.54 -12.33 8.18
CA VAL A 33 10.40 -11.74 9.24
C VAL A 33 11.77 -11.30 8.71
N SER A 34 12.39 -12.09 7.83
CA SER A 34 13.67 -11.71 7.20
C SER A 34 13.60 -10.42 6.37
N SER A 35 12.41 -10.09 5.85
CA SER A 35 12.21 -8.86 5.08
C SER A 35 12.13 -7.61 5.96
N PHE A 36 11.93 -7.73 7.26
CA PHE A 36 11.81 -6.57 8.15
C PHE A 36 13.14 -5.83 8.37
N SER A 37 14.26 -6.47 8.14
CA SER A 37 15.59 -5.86 8.22
C SER A 37 16.10 -5.33 6.87
N LEU A 38 15.30 -5.45 5.80
CA LEU A 38 15.70 -4.92 4.49
C LEU A 38 15.67 -3.39 4.50
N PRO A 39 16.57 -2.74 3.75
CA PRO A 39 16.52 -1.30 3.59
C PRO A 39 15.22 -0.82 2.95
N PHE A 40 14.83 0.42 3.25
CA PHE A 40 13.65 1.05 2.63
C PHE A 40 13.79 1.17 1.12
N PHE A 41 12.66 1.01 0.43
CA PHE A 41 12.61 1.02 -1.01
C PHE A 41 11.66 2.10 -1.55
N TRP A 42 12.03 2.73 -2.67
CA TRP A 42 11.23 3.65 -3.48
C TRP A 42 10.56 4.76 -2.63
N ASP A 43 9.21 4.91 -2.70
CA ASP A 43 8.46 5.92 -1.94
C ASP A 43 8.61 5.76 -0.41
N GLU A 44 8.83 4.55 0.05
CA GLU A 44 9.16 4.28 1.45
C GLU A 44 10.44 5.03 1.85
N ALA A 45 11.49 4.97 1.02
CA ALA A 45 12.76 5.66 1.28
C ALA A 45 12.65 7.18 1.08
N CYS A 46 12.05 7.63 -0.04
CA CYS A 46 12.10 9.04 -0.43
C CYS A 46 11.06 9.94 0.23
N THR A 47 9.94 9.38 0.70
CA THR A 47 8.82 10.18 1.20
C THR A 47 8.47 9.83 2.64
N TYR A 48 7.99 8.61 2.88
CA TYR A 48 7.34 8.27 4.14
C TYR A 48 8.31 8.10 5.31
N SER A 49 9.42 7.37 5.13
CA SER A 49 10.43 7.23 6.20
C SER A 49 11.07 8.56 6.56
N ARG A 50 11.32 9.45 5.59
CA ARG A 50 11.83 10.80 5.85
C ARG A 50 10.88 11.61 6.73
N GLY A 51 9.58 11.58 6.42
CA GLY A 51 8.57 12.24 7.22
C GLY A 51 8.49 11.68 8.65
N ILE A 52 8.52 10.36 8.79
CA ILE A 52 8.55 9.68 10.09
C ILE A 52 9.78 10.10 10.90
N PHE A 53 10.96 10.07 10.29
CA PHE A 53 12.22 10.47 10.94
C PHE A 53 12.25 11.95 11.32
N TYR A 54 11.69 12.81 10.46
CA TYR A 54 11.61 14.24 10.73
C TYR A 54 10.74 14.51 11.96
N LEU A 55 9.51 13.98 11.99
CA LEU A 55 8.59 14.17 13.11
C LEU A 55 9.12 13.53 14.41
N ALA A 56 9.71 12.35 14.34
CA ALA A 56 10.29 11.70 15.52
C ALA A 56 11.40 12.52 16.17
N LYS A 57 12.20 13.25 15.36
CA LYS A 57 13.30 14.11 15.82
C LYS A 57 12.83 15.48 16.29
N ASN A 58 11.97 16.15 15.53
CA ASN A 58 11.66 17.56 15.72
C ASN A 58 10.39 17.81 16.55
N GLY A 59 9.59 16.78 16.81
CA GLY A 59 8.32 16.85 17.51
C GLY A 59 7.22 16.21 16.68
N VAL A 60 6.48 15.28 17.30
CA VAL A 60 5.40 14.57 16.64
C VAL A 60 4.17 15.46 16.54
N GLY A 61 3.70 15.70 15.32
CA GLY A 61 2.53 16.52 15.04
C GLY A 61 1.70 15.98 13.89
N ILE A 62 0.45 16.44 13.78
CA ILE A 62 -0.55 15.99 12.80
C ILE A 62 -1.01 17.11 11.86
N PHE A 63 -0.57 18.35 12.11
CA PHE A 63 -0.97 19.50 11.31
C PHE A 63 -0.08 19.69 10.08
N PRO A 64 -0.59 20.32 9.01
CA PRO A 64 0.16 20.51 7.76
C PRO A 64 1.54 21.18 7.92
N GLY A 65 1.68 22.11 8.90
CA GLY A 65 2.94 22.82 9.16
C GLY A 65 3.99 22.03 9.96
N ASP A 66 3.64 20.87 10.51
CA ASP A 66 4.55 20.05 11.31
C ASP A 66 5.58 19.33 10.45
N LEU A 67 5.34 19.21 9.15
CA LEU A 67 6.23 18.59 8.17
C LEU A 67 6.39 19.51 6.96
N ALA A 68 7.64 19.68 6.53
CA ALA A 68 7.95 20.53 5.37
C ALA A 68 7.17 20.07 4.12
N PRO A 69 6.63 21.01 3.30
CA PRO A 69 5.82 20.71 2.12
C PRO A 69 6.50 19.76 1.12
N GLU A 70 7.83 19.87 0.98
CA GLU A 70 8.64 19.04 0.08
C GLU A 70 8.66 17.56 0.51
N ILE A 71 8.46 17.29 1.81
CA ILE A 71 8.40 15.93 2.36
C ILE A 71 6.94 15.44 2.39
N SER A 72 6.02 16.28 2.90
CA SER A 72 4.60 15.88 3.03
C SER A 72 3.88 15.80 1.70
N ARG A 73 4.33 16.58 0.71
CA ARG A 73 3.64 16.78 -0.58
C ARG A 73 2.14 17.07 -0.42
N GLY A 74 1.78 17.69 0.71
CA GLY A 74 0.40 18.04 1.03
C GLY A 74 -0.51 16.86 1.38
N HIS A 75 0.03 15.67 1.54
CA HIS A 75 -0.76 14.51 1.99
C HIS A 75 -1.19 14.67 3.45
N PRO A 76 -2.37 14.12 3.83
CA PRO A 76 -2.79 14.08 5.22
C PRO A 76 -1.77 13.34 6.10
N MET A 77 -1.64 13.79 7.34
CA MET A 77 -0.49 13.47 8.19
C MET A 77 -0.67 12.21 9.06
N LEU A 78 -1.87 11.60 9.11
CA LEU A 78 -2.17 10.54 10.08
C LEU A 78 -1.22 9.34 9.97
N PHE A 79 -0.84 8.97 8.75
CA PHE A 79 0.11 7.87 8.54
C PHE A 79 1.48 8.19 9.15
N VAL A 80 2.08 9.29 8.73
CA VAL A 80 3.42 9.69 9.18
C VAL A 80 3.40 9.98 10.69
N PHE A 81 2.35 10.61 11.20
CA PHE A 81 2.15 10.84 12.64
C PHE A 81 2.14 9.54 13.43
N THR A 82 1.32 8.55 13.03
CA THR A 82 1.19 7.27 13.74
C THR A 82 2.52 6.52 13.81
N PHE A 83 3.22 6.42 12.67
CA PHE A 83 4.48 5.68 12.61
C PHE A 83 5.67 6.46 13.17
N SER A 84 5.60 7.79 13.27
CA SER A 84 6.58 8.58 14.04
C SER A 84 6.45 8.37 15.54
N LEU A 85 5.23 8.20 16.06
CA LEU A 85 5.03 7.78 17.45
C LEU A 85 5.59 6.38 17.71
N TRP A 86 5.30 5.43 16.80
CA TRP A 86 5.85 4.07 16.90
C TRP A 86 7.39 4.10 16.92
N TYR A 87 7.99 4.77 15.95
CA TYR A 87 9.45 4.89 15.84
C TYR A 87 10.06 5.57 17.08
N LYS A 88 9.47 6.64 17.56
CA LYS A 88 10.01 7.42 18.69
C LYS A 88 9.92 6.70 20.03
N PHE A 89 8.80 6.00 20.31
CA PHE A 89 8.49 5.52 21.65
C PHE A 89 8.51 4.00 21.79
N LEU A 90 8.39 3.24 20.70
CA LEU A 90 8.28 1.78 20.77
C LEU A 90 9.52 1.07 20.19
N TYR A 91 9.87 1.33 18.93
CA TYR A 91 10.95 0.60 18.28
C TYR A 91 11.67 1.43 17.21
N PRO A 92 12.76 2.16 17.56
CA PRO A 92 13.43 3.13 16.67
C PRO A 92 14.42 2.43 15.71
N SER A 93 13.92 1.65 14.75
CA SER A 93 14.71 0.96 13.74
C SER A 93 13.92 0.72 12.46
N VAL A 94 14.62 0.39 11.37
CA VAL A 94 14.01 -0.07 10.11
C VAL A 94 13.16 -1.31 10.36
N PHE A 95 13.69 -2.30 11.09
CA PHE A 95 12.96 -3.49 11.51
C PHE A 95 11.66 -3.14 12.24
N GLY A 96 11.71 -2.19 13.19
CA GLY A 96 10.54 -1.77 13.97
C GLY A 96 9.42 -1.17 13.11
N LEU A 97 9.77 -0.38 12.10
CA LEU A 97 8.78 0.19 11.18
C LEU A 97 8.16 -0.89 10.29
N HIS A 98 8.95 -1.78 9.69
CA HIS A 98 8.44 -2.89 8.90
C HIS A 98 7.58 -3.85 9.74
N LEU A 99 7.96 -4.13 11.00
CA LEU A 99 7.16 -4.90 11.93
C LEU A 99 5.78 -4.27 12.17
N SER A 100 5.74 -2.96 12.39
CA SER A 100 4.47 -2.24 12.61
C SER A 100 3.53 -2.33 11.40
N MET A 101 4.09 -2.29 10.18
CA MET A 101 3.32 -2.48 8.96
C MET A 101 2.85 -3.93 8.79
N ALA A 102 3.67 -4.92 9.11
CA ALA A 102 3.26 -6.33 9.10
C ALA A 102 2.11 -6.62 10.10
N LEU A 103 2.13 -5.97 11.26
CA LEU A 103 1.02 -6.03 12.21
C LEU A 103 -0.25 -5.38 11.65
N THR A 104 -0.14 -4.19 11.03
CA THR A 104 -1.25 -3.51 10.34
C THR A 104 -1.83 -4.38 9.23
N SER A 105 -0.98 -5.03 8.44
CA SER A 105 -1.37 -5.96 7.38
C SER A 105 -2.12 -7.18 7.93
N SER A 106 -1.63 -7.75 9.02
CA SER A 106 -2.28 -8.88 9.71
C SER A 106 -3.66 -8.52 10.23
N LEU A 107 -3.80 -7.33 10.84
CA LEU A 107 -5.10 -6.80 11.29
C LEU A 107 -6.05 -6.56 10.12
N THR A 108 -5.53 -6.13 8.96
CA THR A 108 -6.32 -5.96 7.74
C THR A 108 -6.93 -7.28 7.29
N VAL A 109 -6.15 -8.37 7.24
CA VAL A 109 -6.64 -9.70 6.85
C VAL A 109 -7.73 -10.20 7.81
N ILE A 110 -7.55 -9.99 9.12
CA ILE A 110 -8.56 -10.33 10.13
C ILE A 110 -9.84 -9.50 9.90
N SER A 111 -9.69 -8.21 9.64
CA SER A 111 -10.84 -7.31 9.40
C SER A 111 -11.63 -7.71 8.14
N ILE A 112 -10.95 -8.18 7.09
CA ILE A 112 -11.60 -8.69 5.86
C ILE A 112 -12.47 -9.91 6.18
N TYR A 113 -12.02 -10.82 7.02
CA TYR A 113 -12.82 -11.96 7.46
C TYR A 113 -14.13 -11.51 8.13
N PHE A 114 -14.04 -10.53 9.02
CA PHE A 114 -15.23 -10.01 9.71
C PHE A 114 -16.16 -9.20 8.79
N LEU A 115 -15.62 -8.47 7.79
CA LEU A 115 -16.42 -7.83 6.77
C LEU A 115 -17.16 -8.88 5.93
N ALA A 116 -16.44 -9.88 5.46
CA ALA A 116 -17.00 -10.94 4.63
C ALA A 116 -18.15 -11.69 5.34
N ILE A 117 -18.00 -12.05 6.62
CA ILE A 117 -19.06 -12.70 7.42
C ILE A 117 -20.37 -11.92 7.34
N ARG A 118 -20.33 -10.58 7.39
CA ARG A 118 -21.52 -9.72 7.34
C ARG A 118 -22.20 -9.74 5.98
N VAL A 119 -21.39 -9.73 4.94
CA VAL A 119 -21.90 -9.70 3.54
C VAL A 119 -22.45 -11.04 3.10
N VAL A 120 -21.86 -12.15 3.58
CA VAL A 120 -22.24 -13.52 3.17
C VAL A 120 -23.17 -14.21 4.17
N ASN A 121 -23.93 -13.44 4.96
CA ASN A 121 -24.91 -13.96 5.93
C ASN A 121 -24.33 -15.03 6.88
N GLY A 122 -23.14 -14.81 7.41
CA GLY A 122 -22.47 -15.68 8.38
C GLY A 122 -21.75 -16.90 7.80
N ASN A 123 -21.62 -17.02 6.48
CA ASN A 123 -20.86 -18.13 5.87
C ASN A 123 -19.34 -18.00 6.10
N LYS A 124 -18.88 -18.65 7.16
CA LYS A 124 -17.47 -18.61 7.60
C LYS A 124 -16.50 -19.15 6.55
N THR A 125 -16.92 -20.12 5.72
CA THR A 125 -16.07 -20.69 4.68
C THR A 125 -15.77 -19.66 3.59
N ILE A 126 -16.78 -18.93 3.09
CA ILE A 126 -16.57 -17.87 2.11
C ILE A 126 -15.71 -16.75 2.72
N ALA A 127 -15.99 -16.39 3.98
CA ALA A 127 -15.22 -15.36 4.67
C ALA A 127 -13.73 -15.75 4.81
N LEU A 128 -13.43 -16.99 5.20
CA LEU A 128 -12.08 -17.51 5.26
C LEU A 128 -11.41 -17.47 3.88
N LEU A 129 -12.08 -17.98 2.85
CA LEU A 129 -11.53 -18.01 1.48
C LEU A 129 -11.29 -16.60 0.92
N SER A 130 -12.16 -15.62 1.23
CA SER A 130 -11.96 -14.20 0.84
C SER A 130 -10.69 -13.62 1.47
N SER A 131 -10.49 -13.89 2.75
CA SER A 131 -9.27 -13.47 3.46
C SER A 131 -8.02 -14.16 2.94
N LEU A 132 -8.11 -15.44 2.60
CA LEU A 132 -6.99 -16.21 2.01
C LEU A 132 -6.65 -15.74 0.60
N LEU A 133 -7.66 -15.46 -0.22
CA LEU A 133 -7.45 -14.93 -1.56
C LEU A 133 -6.73 -13.57 -1.52
N PHE A 134 -7.09 -12.72 -0.56
CA PHE A 134 -6.40 -11.47 -0.31
C PHE A 134 -4.98 -11.69 0.22
N LEU A 135 -4.82 -12.54 1.26
CA LEU A 135 -3.53 -12.85 1.89
C LEU A 135 -2.52 -13.42 0.88
N ALA A 136 -2.96 -14.30 -0.03
CA ALA A 136 -2.10 -14.92 -1.03
C ALA A 136 -1.88 -14.06 -2.28
N SER A 137 -2.53 -12.88 -2.38
CA SER A 137 -2.37 -12.04 -3.56
C SER A 137 -0.97 -11.42 -3.63
N PRO A 138 -0.31 -11.41 -4.81
CA PRO A 138 0.98 -10.76 -4.97
C PRO A 138 0.97 -9.28 -4.58
N LEU A 139 -0.12 -8.56 -4.89
CA LEU A 139 -0.29 -7.15 -4.52
C LEU A 139 -0.23 -6.95 -3.01
N PHE A 140 -0.97 -7.75 -2.22
CA PHE A 140 -0.90 -7.67 -0.76
C PHE A 140 0.47 -8.04 -0.23
N GLN A 141 1.08 -9.10 -0.77
CA GLN A 141 2.40 -9.55 -0.33
C GLN A 141 3.49 -8.52 -0.64
N GLY A 142 3.38 -7.81 -1.77
CA GLY A 142 4.26 -6.70 -2.10
C GLY A 142 4.17 -5.53 -1.11
N GLN A 143 2.98 -5.30 -0.55
CA GLN A 143 2.72 -4.20 0.40
C GLN A 143 2.82 -4.62 1.88
N TYR A 144 3.05 -5.91 2.16
CA TYR A 144 2.86 -6.51 3.49
C TYR A 144 3.63 -5.81 4.63
N CYS A 145 4.89 -5.45 4.39
CA CYS A 145 5.74 -4.81 5.40
C CYS A 145 6.24 -3.42 4.98
N LEU A 146 5.96 -2.95 3.76
CA LEU A 146 6.42 -1.65 3.31
C LEU A 146 5.76 -0.51 4.09
N VAL A 147 6.54 0.49 4.49
CA VAL A 147 6.08 1.66 5.23
C VAL A 147 5.40 2.64 4.27
N LEU A 148 4.23 2.21 3.78
CA LEU A 148 3.40 2.91 2.80
C LEU A 148 1.97 3.05 3.31
N PRO A 149 1.25 4.14 3.00
CA PRO A 149 -0.08 4.43 3.56
C PRO A 149 -1.17 3.49 3.06
N GLU A 150 -0.97 2.76 1.96
CA GLU A 150 -1.99 1.95 1.29
C GLU A 150 -2.57 0.86 2.21
N MET A 151 -1.74 0.25 3.05
CA MET A 151 -2.22 -0.80 3.96
C MET A 151 -3.05 -0.24 5.11
N MET A 152 -2.64 0.89 5.69
CA MET A 152 -3.40 1.58 6.73
C MET A 152 -4.72 2.13 6.18
N LEU A 153 -4.69 2.69 4.96
CA LEU A 153 -5.88 3.09 4.20
C LEU A 153 -6.84 1.91 4.03
N THR A 154 -6.32 0.73 3.63
CA THR A 154 -7.11 -0.49 3.44
C THR A 154 -7.75 -0.95 4.75
N LEU A 155 -6.99 -0.99 5.85
CA LEU A 155 -7.49 -1.38 7.16
C LEU A 155 -8.67 -0.49 7.59
N PHE A 156 -8.47 0.82 7.59
CA PHE A 156 -9.51 1.74 8.01
C PHE A 156 -10.70 1.78 7.04
N SER A 157 -10.50 1.54 5.74
CA SER A 157 -11.59 1.37 4.78
C SER A 157 -12.47 0.17 5.13
N VAL A 158 -11.86 -0.99 5.39
CA VAL A 158 -12.57 -2.21 5.78
C VAL A 158 -13.31 -2.01 7.12
N LEU A 159 -12.65 -1.42 8.12
CA LEU A 159 -13.28 -1.13 9.41
C LEU A 159 -14.45 -0.14 9.29
N SER A 160 -14.33 0.88 8.43
CA SER A 160 -15.40 1.83 8.16
C SER A 160 -16.63 1.14 7.60
N LEU A 161 -16.45 0.24 6.62
CA LEU A 161 -17.55 -0.54 6.05
C LEU A 161 -18.19 -1.45 7.11
N ILE A 162 -17.39 -2.13 7.94
CA ILE A 162 -17.88 -2.95 9.05
C ILE A 162 -18.77 -2.13 9.98
N PHE A 163 -18.25 -1.00 10.48
CA PHE A 163 -18.97 -0.20 11.46
C PHE A 163 -20.19 0.49 10.89
N TRP A 164 -20.21 0.83 9.59
CA TRP A 164 -21.39 1.31 8.93
C TRP A 164 -22.48 0.22 8.82
N ILE A 165 -22.12 -0.99 8.39
CA ILE A 165 -23.03 -2.14 8.32
C ILE A 165 -23.60 -2.45 9.70
N ASP A 166 -22.78 -2.44 10.75
CA ASP A 166 -23.16 -2.69 12.14
C ASP A 166 -23.94 -1.51 12.78
N ARG A 167 -24.17 -0.41 12.04
CA ARG A 167 -24.81 0.82 12.53
C ARG A 167 -24.10 1.47 13.72
N ARG A 168 -22.79 1.25 13.86
CA ARG A 168 -21.95 1.86 14.91
C ARG A 168 -21.39 3.20 14.40
N VAL A 169 -22.25 4.21 14.33
CA VAL A 169 -21.96 5.51 13.68
C VAL A 169 -20.71 6.20 14.24
N PHE A 170 -20.48 6.15 15.55
CA PHE A 170 -19.30 6.77 16.17
C PHE A 170 -17.99 6.11 15.74
N LEU A 171 -17.94 4.76 15.74
CA LEU A 171 -16.75 4.03 15.28
C LEU A 171 -16.53 4.19 13.76
N TYR A 172 -17.63 4.25 13.00
CA TYR A 172 -17.57 4.60 11.59
C TYR A 172 -16.96 5.98 11.38
N PHE A 173 -17.40 7.01 12.14
CA PHE A 173 -16.85 8.36 12.06
C PHE A 173 -15.35 8.36 12.30
N ILE A 174 -14.87 7.67 13.34
CA ILE A 174 -13.44 7.58 13.66
C ILE A 174 -12.68 6.91 12.52
N CYS A 175 -13.12 5.72 12.08
CA CYS A 175 -12.40 4.96 11.06
C CYS A 175 -12.41 5.63 9.69
N ALA A 176 -13.56 6.19 9.26
CA ALA A 176 -13.67 6.88 7.99
C ALA A 176 -12.88 8.20 7.97
N SER A 177 -12.84 8.95 9.08
CA SER A 177 -11.95 10.11 9.23
C SER A 177 -10.48 9.68 9.16
N ALA A 178 -10.11 8.60 9.86
CA ALA A 178 -8.77 8.04 9.80
C ALA A 178 -8.38 7.60 8.39
N THR A 179 -9.33 7.02 7.63
CA THR A 179 -9.11 6.65 6.24
C THR A 179 -8.70 7.88 5.40
N ILE A 180 -9.47 8.98 5.48
CA ILE A 180 -9.22 10.19 4.72
C ILE A 180 -7.93 10.89 5.19
N LEU A 181 -7.68 10.93 6.51
CA LEU A 181 -6.48 11.52 7.09
C LEU A 181 -5.21 10.66 6.90
N THR A 182 -5.36 9.40 6.50
CA THR A 182 -4.25 8.55 6.04
C THR A 182 -3.87 8.91 4.60
N LYS A 183 -4.85 9.05 3.73
CA LYS A 183 -4.68 9.44 2.31
C LYS A 183 -6.00 9.99 1.77
N GLU A 184 -5.95 11.02 0.93
CA GLU A 184 -7.12 11.72 0.37
C GLU A 184 -8.08 10.75 -0.33
N THR A 185 -7.55 9.68 -0.91
CA THR A 185 -8.33 8.58 -1.54
C THR A 185 -9.42 8.04 -0.62
N GLY A 186 -9.21 8.12 0.70
CA GLY A 186 -10.19 7.68 1.70
C GLY A 186 -11.55 8.37 1.62
N ILE A 187 -11.67 9.52 0.92
CA ILE A 187 -12.94 10.22 0.69
C ILE A 187 -13.96 9.37 -0.06
N VAL A 188 -13.50 8.35 -0.79
CA VAL A 188 -14.36 7.39 -1.49
C VAL A 188 -15.31 6.67 -0.53
N ILE A 189 -14.92 6.43 0.73
CA ILE A 189 -15.75 5.76 1.75
C ILE A 189 -17.03 6.56 2.04
N PRO A 190 -16.96 7.78 2.60
CA PRO A 190 -18.18 8.55 2.91
C PRO A 190 -18.98 8.90 1.64
N ALA A 191 -18.31 9.15 0.50
CA ALA A 191 -18.98 9.43 -0.76
C ALA A 191 -19.82 8.23 -1.22
N THR A 192 -19.25 7.02 -1.17
CA THR A 192 -19.98 5.80 -1.54
C THR A 192 -21.16 5.55 -0.61
N ILE A 193 -20.96 5.68 0.70
CA ILE A 193 -22.01 5.43 1.67
C ILE A 193 -23.14 6.48 1.54
N PHE A 194 -22.78 7.73 1.25
CA PHE A 194 -23.76 8.78 0.95
C PHE A 194 -24.67 8.39 -0.21
N VAL A 195 -24.08 8.00 -1.34
CA VAL A 195 -24.84 7.55 -2.53
C VAL A 195 -25.66 6.30 -2.22
N TYR A 196 -25.08 5.32 -1.53
CA TYR A 196 -25.76 4.10 -1.11
C TYR A 196 -27.01 4.39 -0.27
N GLU A 197 -26.93 5.26 0.74
CA GLU A 197 -28.08 5.61 1.60
C GLU A 197 -29.20 6.31 0.81
N LEU A 198 -28.84 7.15 -0.16
CA LEU A 198 -29.85 7.78 -1.04
C LEU A 198 -30.55 6.76 -1.95
N ILE A 199 -29.82 5.79 -2.49
CA ILE A 199 -30.38 4.74 -3.36
C ILE A 199 -31.32 3.81 -2.57
N ILE A 200 -30.85 3.30 -1.42
CA ILE A 200 -31.59 2.27 -0.66
C ILE A 200 -32.76 2.87 0.13
N ASN A 201 -32.54 4.01 0.79
CA ASN A 201 -33.51 4.58 1.72
C ASN A 201 -34.27 5.79 1.15
N GLN A 202 -34.02 6.17 -0.10
CA GLN A 202 -34.67 7.27 -0.82
C GLN A 202 -34.77 8.54 0.04
N LYS A 203 -35.99 9.17 0.13
CA LYS A 203 -36.18 10.42 0.88
C LYS A 203 -35.85 10.30 2.37
N LYS A 204 -36.03 9.14 3.00
CA LYS A 204 -35.63 8.89 4.41
C LYS A 204 -34.12 8.71 4.56
N GLY A 205 -33.42 8.41 3.49
CA GLY A 205 -31.96 8.24 3.47
C GLY A 205 -31.15 9.53 3.61
N LEU A 206 -31.73 10.71 3.32
CA LEU A 206 -30.98 11.97 3.30
C LEU A 206 -30.30 12.28 4.64
N LYS A 207 -31.02 12.11 5.77
CA LYS A 207 -30.42 12.31 7.10
C LYS A 207 -29.26 11.37 7.35
N THR A 208 -29.41 10.09 7.02
CA THR A 208 -28.36 9.07 7.19
C THR A 208 -27.18 9.31 6.24
N ALA A 209 -27.47 9.74 4.99
CA ALA A 209 -26.46 10.13 4.02
C ALA A 209 -25.63 11.34 4.51
N LEU A 210 -26.28 12.38 5.07
CA LEU A 210 -25.59 13.51 5.67
C LEU A 210 -24.71 13.09 6.86
N VAL A 211 -25.20 12.20 7.72
CA VAL A 211 -24.40 11.64 8.82
C VAL A 211 -23.21 10.86 8.27
N SER A 212 -23.36 10.10 7.19
CA SER A 212 -22.23 9.36 6.58
C SER A 212 -21.16 10.26 6.00
N SER A 213 -21.46 11.53 5.70
CA SER A 213 -20.49 12.52 5.17
C SER A 213 -19.68 13.23 6.26
N THR A 214 -20.09 13.13 7.53
CA THR A 214 -19.39 13.84 8.63
C THR A 214 -17.91 13.52 8.76
N PRO A 215 -17.36 12.32 8.41
CA PRO A 215 -15.94 12.04 8.43
C PRO A 215 -15.08 12.93 7.51
N VAL A 216 -15.71 13.67 6.58
CA VAL A 216 -15.01 14.63 5.72
C VAL A 216 -14.62 15.90 6.48
N ILE A 217 -15.29 16.22 7.60
CA ILE A 217 -15.06 17.46 8.36
C ILE A 217 -13.61 17.60 8.84
N PRO A 218 -12.96 16.60 9.49
CA PRO A 218 -11.55 16.72 9.88
C PRO A 218 -10.61 16.96 8.69
N PHE A 219 -10.91 16.40 7.53
CA PHE A 219 -10.14 16.64 6.32
C PHE A 219 -10.33 18.06 5.77
N ILE A 220 -11.57 18.59 5.79
CA ILE A 220 -11.83 19.99 5.42
C ILE A 220 -11.02 20.93 6.34
N ILE A 221 -11.00 20.68 7.64
CA ILE A 221 -10.20 21.44 8.60
C ILE A 221 -8.71 21.36 8.20
N PHE A 222 -8.21 20.15 7.91
CA PHE A 222 -6.82 19.93 7.50
C PHE A 222 -6.45 20.75 6.26
N ILE A 223 -7.24 20.71 5.18
CA ILE A 223 -6.92 21.43 3.93
C ILE A 223 -7.08 22.97 4.08
N VAL A 224 -7.98 23.44 4.97
CA VAL A 224 -8.09 24.87 5.29
C VAL A 224 -6.85 25.35 6.03
N ILE A 225 -6.38 24.61 7.04
CA ILE A 225 -5.12 24.90 7.73
C ILE A 225 -3.95 24.90 6.75
N GLN A 226 -3.89 23.89 5.86
CA GLN A 226 -2.88 23.76 4.80
C GLN A 226 -2.87 24.99 3.87
N ARG A 227 -4.06 25.50 3.50
CA ARG A 227 -4.19 26.74 2.71
C ARG A 227 -3.64 27.95 3.43
N ILE A 228 -3.91 28.07 4.73
CA ILE A 228 -3.42 29.18 5.56
C ILE A 228 -1.90 29.13 5.71
N GLN A 229 -1.33 27.95 5.95
CA GLN A 229 0.10 27.78 6.22
C GLN A 229 0.97 27.76 4.94
N ASN A 230 0.51 27.06 3.89
CA ASN A 230 1.31 26.77 2.71
C ASN A 230 0.83 27.52 1.45
N GLY A 231 -0.30 28.23 1.50
CA GLY A 231 -0.83 28.99 0.37
C GLY A 231 -1.63 28.18 -0.67
N TRP A 232 -1.80 26.88 -0.50
CA TRP A 232 -2.54 26.00 -1.40
C TRP A 232 -3.40 24.98 -0.63
N PHE A 233 -4.52 24.52 -1.23
CA PHE A 233 -5.36 23.45 -0.68
C PHE A 233 -4.78 22.07 -0.99
N PHE A 234 -4.31 21.87 -2.23
CA PHE A 234 -3.64 20.65 -2.70
C PHE A 234 -2.28 21.04 -3.25
N HIS A 235 -1.28 20.20 -2.97
CA HIS A 235 0.08 20.46 -3.41
C HIS A 235 0.17 20.51 -4.95
N PRO A 236 0.85 21.52 -5.54
CA PRO A 236 0.93 21.67 -7.00
C PRO A 236 1.44 20.43 -7.74
N PHE A 237 2.42 19.73 -7.17
CA PHE A 237 2.91 18.47 -7.73
C PHE A 237 1.79 17.42 -7.89
N ASN A 238 0.93 17.24 -6.90
CA ASN A 238 -0.15 16.25 -6.99
C ASN A 238 -1.22 16.68 -8.01
N THR A 239 -1.52 17.97 -8.08
CA THR A 239 -2.53 18.50 -9.03
C THR A 239 -2.07 18.44 -10.47
N SER A 240 -0.76 18.58 -10.75
CA SER A 240 -0.21 18.45 -12.11
C SER A 240 -0.33 17.04 -12.70
N HIS A 241 -0.49 16.02 -11.84
CA HIS A 241 -0.64 14.63 -12.29
C HIS A 241 -2.11 14.19 -12.42
N ILE A 242 -3.06 15.05 -12.07
CA ILE A 242 -4.49 14.77 -12.25
C ILE A 242 -4.86 15.14 -13.68
N ASP A 243 -5.30 14.16 -14.47
CA ASP A 243 -5.74 14.34 -15.83
C ASP A 243 -7.20 13.92 -15.97
N PHE A 244 -8.05 14.89 -16.29
CA PHE A 244 -9.49 14.68 -16.48
C PHE A 244 -9.88 14.37 -17.93
N THR A 245 -8.92 14.19 -18.84
CA THR A 245 -9.24 13.80 -20.22
C THR A 245 -9.83 12.39 -20.24
N PHE A 246 -10.87 12.19 -21.04
CA PHE A 246 -11.55 10.89 -21.14
C PHE A 246 -10.57 9.76 -21.51
N ASN A 247 -9.66 10.02 -22.44
CA ASN A 247 -8.69 9.02 -22.88
C ASN A 247 -7.77 8.58 -21.74
N SER A 248 -7.23 9.52 -20.97
CA SER A 248 -6.36 9.20 -19.81
C SER A 248 -7.11 8.41 -18.74
N ILE A 249 -8.33 8.83 -18.40
CA ILE A 249 -9.18 8.11 -17.43
C ILE A 249 -9.49 6.71 -17.94
N TRP A 250 -9.85 6.57 -19.22
CA TRP A 250 -10.18 5.28 -19.83
C TRP A 250 -9.00 4.33 -19.86
N ASP A 251 -7.82 4.81 -20.24
CA ASP A 251 -6.59 4.00 -20.25
C ASP A 251 -6.23 3.50 -18.87
N LYS A 252 -6.24 4.38 -17.86
CA LYS A 252 -5.99 4.00 -16.46
C LYS A 252 -7.03 3.01 -15.95
N PHE A 253 -8.32 3.24 -16.24
CA PHE A 253 -9.41 2.35 -15.87
C PHE A 253 -9.22 0.97 -16.50
N HIS A 254 -8.90 0.90 -17.78
CA HIS A 254 -8.62 -0.35 -18.49
C HIS A 254 -7.45 -1.11 -17.84
N HIS A 255 -6.36 -0.43 -17.53
CA HIS A 255 -5.21 -1.03 -16.86
C HIS A 255 -5.56 -1.57 -15.46
N PHE A 256 -6.39 -0.87 -14.68
CA PHE A 256 -6.85 -1.37 -13.39
C PHE A 256 -7.77 -2.58 -13.53
N ILE A 257 -8.67 -2.59 -14.50
CA ILE A 257 -9.53 -3.76 -14.81
C ILE A 257 -8.65 -4.94 -15.22
N GLU A 258 -7.71 -4.74 -16.15
CA GLU A 258 -6.78 -5.79 -16.55
C GLU A 258 -5.98 -6.32 -15.33
N PHE A 259 -5.45 -5.41 -14.52
CA PHE A 259 -4.69 -5.81 -13.34
C PHE A 259 -5.54 -6.59 -12.34
N ILE A 260 -6.75 -6.13 -12.00
CA ILE A 260 -7.61 -6.77 -10.99
C ILE A 260 -8.12 -8.14 -11.48
N PHE A 261 -8.53 -8.25 -12.73
CA PHE A 261 -9.22 -9.43 -13.22
C PHE A 261 -8.33 -10.44 -13.97
N ILE A 262 -7.21 -10.00 -14.54
CA ILE A 262 -6.39 -10.83 -15.44
C ILE A 262 -5.00 -11.10 -14.87
N LYS A 263 -4.28 -10.04 -14.43
CA LYS A 263 -2.88 -10.16 -14.01
C LYS A 263 -2.71 -11.01 -12.74
N GLN A 264 -1.49 -11.44 -12.50
CA GLN A 264 -1.08 -12.18 -11.31
C GLN A 264 -1.90 -13.47 -11.07
N GLY A 265 -2.29 -14.16 -12.15
CA GLY A 265 -3.02 -15.43 -12.06
C GLY A 265 -4.52 -15.30 -11.74
N ARG A 266 -5.05 -14.07 -11.64
CA ARG A 266 -6.48 -13.87 -11.31
C ARG A 266 -7.45 -14.19 -12.43
N ILE A 267 -6.97 -14.38 -13.67
CA ILE A 267 -7.82 -14.75 -14.81
C ILE A 267 -8.68 -15.98 -14.53
N PHE A 268 -8.15 -17.00 -13.82
CA PHE A 268 -8.90 -18.23 -13.53
C PHE A 268 -10.10 -17.98 -12.63
N ILE A 269 -9.91 -17.19 -11.56
CA ILE A 269 -11.00 -16.84 -10.65
C ILE A 269 -12.01 -15.88 -11.31
N SER A 270 -11.55 -15.03 -12.21
CA SER A 270 -12.40 -14.14 -12.99
C SER A 270 -13.29 -14.90 -13.97
N ILE A 271 -12.76 -15.89 -14.68
CA ILE A 271 -13.55 -16.77 -15.55
C ILE A 271 -14.64 -17.49 -14.74
N LEU A 272 -14.30 -18.05 -13.59
CA LEU A 272 -15.28 -18.70 -12.71
C LEU A 272 -16.37 -17.71 -12.23
N SER A 273 -15.99 -16.46 -11.97
CA SER A 273 -16.95 -15.41 -11.60
C SER A 273 -17.90 -15.08 -12.76
N VAL A 274 -17.39 -14.90 -13.96
CA VAL A 274 -18.22 -14.65 -15.16
C VAL A 274 -19.19 -15.82 -15.38
N LEU A 275 -18.72 -17.05 -15.29
CA LEU A 275 -19.60 -18.24 -15.34
C LEU A 275 -20.62 -18.20 -14.21
N GLY A 276 -20.21 -17.79 -12.99
CA GLY A 276 -21.10 -17.66 -11.83
C GLY A 276 -22.26 -16.67 -12.04
N LEU A 277 -22.05 -15.59 -12.82
CA LEU A 277 -23.08 -14.61 -13.09
C LEU A 277 -24.35 -15.20 -13.74
N PHE A 278 -24.22 -16.28 -14.55
CA PHE A 278 -25.36 -16.95 -15.16
C PHE A 278 -26.25 -17.72 -14.13
N TRP A 279 -25.73 -18.00 -12.94
CA TRP A 279 -26.45 -18.67 -11.86
C TRP A 279 -26.79 -17.75 -10.68
N VAL A 280 -26.47 -16.46 -10.80
CA VAL A 280 -26.74 -15.48 -9.74
C VAL A 280 -28.24 -15.37 -9.49
N LYS A 281 -28.64 -15.56 -8.24
CA LYS A 281 -30.00 -15.36 -7.76
C LYS A 281 -30.15 -13.99 -7.12
N LYS A 282 -31.33 -13.38 -7.17
CA LYS A 282 -31.64 -12.07 -6.53
C LYS A 282 -31.24 -12.01 -5.06
N LYS A 283 -31.24 -13.14 -4.34
CA LYS A 283 -30.84 -13.22 -2.92
C LYS A 283 -29.40 -12.83 -2.62
N ILE A 284 -28.51 -12.80 -3.62
CA ILE A 284 -27.10 -12.39 -3.41
C ILE A 284 -26.98 -10.87 -3.26
N PHE A 285 -27.87 -10.12 -3.90
CA PHE A 285 -27.85 -8.67 -3.88
C PHE A 285 -28.46 -8.13 -2.58
N THR A 286 -27.82 -8.48 -1.45
CA THR A 286 -28.15 -7.88 -0.15
C THR A 286 -27.72 -6.41 -0.15
N ASN A 287 -28.22 -5.64 0.81
CA ASN A 287 -27.85 -4.24 0.97
C ASN A 287 -26.35 -4.09 1.17
N GLU A 288 -25.73 -4.99 1.94
CA GLU A 288 -24.29 -5.03 2.20
C GLU A 288 -23.51 -5.33 0.90
N TRP A 289 -24.00 -6.26 0.09
CA TRP A 289 -23.37 -6.58 -1.20
C TRP A 289 -23.42 -5.38 -2.15
N ILE A 290 -24.57 -4.69 -2.23
CA ILE A 290 -24.73 -3.48 -3.05
C ILE A 290 -23.78 -2.38 -2.56
N LEU A 291 -23.64 -2.17 -1.24
CA LEU A 291 -22.71 -1.21 -0.68
C LEU A 291 -21.25 -1.53 -1.12
N LEU A 292 -20.85 -2.78 -1.00
CA LEU A 292 -19.49 -3.19 -1.43
C LEU A 292 -19.29 -3.00 -2.93
N PHE A 293 -20.27 -3.35 -3.74
CA PHE A 293 -20.19 -3.16 -5.19
C PHE A 293 -20.05 -1.67 -5.56
N LEU A 294 -20.87 -0.80 -4.96
CA LEU A 294 -20.75 0.66 -5.16
C LEU A 294 -19.36 1.17 -4.73
N PHE A 295 -18.85 0.69 -3.60
CA PHE A 295 -17.53 1.08 -3.13
C PHE A 295 -16.42 0.61 -4.09
N PHE A 296 -16.52 -0.61 -4.62
CA PHE A 296 -15.58 -1.11 -5.61
C PHE A 296 -15.56 -0.26 -6.87
N ILE A 297 -16.72 0.06 -7.43
CA ILE A 297 -16.83 0.90 -8.63
C ILE A 297 -16.35 2.33 -8.38
N ALA A 298 -16.79 2.94 -7.27
CA ALA A 298 -16.36 4.30 -6.91
C ALA A 298 -14.83 4.38 -6.72
N GLY A 299 -14.24 3.37 -6.07
CA GLY A 299 -12.80 3.28 -5.89
C GLY A 299 -12.02 3.12 -7.21
N LEU A 300 -12.52 2.32 -8.14
CA LEU A 300 -11.94 2.20 -9.49
C LEU A 300 -11.97 3.51 -10.24
N ILE A 301 -13.13 4.17 -10.27
CA ILE A 301 -13.30 5.47 -10.96
C ILE A 301 -12.36 6.51 -10.35
N PHE A 302 -12.35 6.62 -9.02
CA PHE A 302 -11.49 7.59 -8.33
C PHE A 302 -10.00 7.34 -8.60
N SER A 303 -9.56 6.06 -8.57
CA SER A 303 -8.17 5.70 -8.87
C SER A 303 -7.79 6.00 -10.32
N SER A 304 -8.75 5.92 -11.25
CA SER A 304 -8.51 6.21 -12.67
C SER A 304 -8.37 7.71 -12.98
N ILE A 305 -8.93 8.58 -12.14
CA ILE A 305 -8.77 10.04 -12.26
C ILE A 305 -7.42 10.50 -11.72
N ASN A 306 -6.91 9.81 -10.71
CA ASN A 306 -5.71 10.20 -9.97
C ASN A 306 -4.41 9.76 -10.66
N PHE A 307 -3.26 10.04 -10.03
CA PHE A 307 -1.95 9.53 -10.45
C PHE A 307 -1.99 8.00 -10.57
N PHE A 308 -1.44 7.47 -11.67
CA PHE A 308 -1.49 6.04 -11.94
C PHE A 308 -0.39 5.29 -11.19
N MET A 309 -0.79 4.55 -10.16
CA MET A 309 0.05 3.54 -9.49
C MET A 309 -0.82 2.33 -9.18
N THR A 310 -0.41 1.16 -9.64
CA THR A 310 -1.22 -0.07 -9.50
C THR A 310 -1.51 -0.41 -8.03
N ARG A 311 -0.59 -0.12 -7.11
CA ARG A 311 -0.80 -0.35 -5.66
C ARG A 311 -1.94 0.49 -5.06
N TYR A 312 -2.34 1.59 -5.71
CA TYR A 312 -3.40 2.47 -5.19
C TYR A 312 -4.78 1.82 -5.17
N ILE A 313 -4.98 0.69 -5.87
CA ILE A 313 -6.23 -0.07 -5.78
C ILE A 313 -6.27 -1.06 -4.61
N LEU A 314 -5.21 -1.14 -3.79
CA LEU A 314 -5.16 -2.09 -2.67
C LEU A 314 -6.36 -1.95 -1.73
N PHE A 315 -6.85 -0.72 -1.49
CA PHE A 315 -7.95 -0.47 -0.55
C PHE A 315 -9.31 -1.02 -1.02
N ILE A 316 -9.52 -1.23 -2.33
CA ILE A 316 -10.73 -1.85 -2.88
C ILE A 316 -10.57 -3.36 -3.10
N PHE A 317 -9.34 -3.87 -3.07
CA PHE A 317 -9.05 -5.26 -3.39
C PHE A 317 -9.67 -6.27 -2.40
N PRO A 318 -9.78 -6.02 -1.08
CA PRO A 318 -10.57 -6.85 -0.16
C PRO A 318 -12.01 -7.04 -0.61
N VAL A 319 -12.64 -5.95 -1.06
CA VAL A 319 -14.02 -5.96 -1.52
C VAL A 319 -14.15 -6.78 -2.81
N PHE A 320 -13.22 -6.64 -3.75
CA PHE A 320 -13.14 -7.52 -4.93
C PHE A 320 -13.13 -9.00 -4.53
N CYS A 321 -12.28 -9.40 -3.57
CA CYS A 321 -12.19 -10.79 -3.11
C CYS A 321 -13.55 -11.29 -2.55
N ILE A 322 -14.24 -10.48 -1.78
CA ILE A 322 -15.54 -10.84 -1.21
C ILE A 322 -16.62 -10.96 -2.30
N LEU A 323 -16.71 -9.98 -3.19
CA LEU A 323 -17.72 -9.94 -4.25
C LEU A 323 -17.56 -11.13 -5.22
N ILE A 324 -16.33 -11.38 -5.68
CA ILE A 324 -16.07 -12.44 -6.66
C ILE A 324 -16.36 -13.83 -6.08
N LEU A 325 -15.97 -14.09 -4.82
CA LEU A 325 -16.26 -15.37 -4.16
C LEU A 325 -17.73 -15.56 -3.85
N THR A 326 -18.45 -14.49 -3.57
CA THR A 326 -19.90 -14.56 -3.38
C THR A 326 -20.60 -14.97 -4.67
N ILE A 327 -20.14 -14.47 -5.81
CA ILE A 327 -20.68 -14.85 -7.14
C ILE A 327 -20.33 -16.32 -7.46
N ILE A 328 -19.07 -16.71 -7.31
CA ILE A 328 -18.63 -18.08 -7.60
C ILE A 328 -19.33 -19.10 -6.71
N HIS A 329 -19.60 -18.75 -5.45
CA HIS A 329 -20.34 -19.61 -4.55
C HIS A 329 -21.75 -19.96 -5.09
N GLN A 330 -22.41 -19.07 -5.84
CA GLN A 330 -23.72 -19.37 -6.45
C GLN A 330 -23.59 -20.43 -7.54
N LEU A 331 -22.50 -20.41 -8.32
CA LEU A 331 -22.22 -21.44 -9.32
C LEU A 331 -22.00 -22.81 -8.65
N LEU A 332 -21.30 -22.84 -7.52
CA LEU A 332 -20.82 -24.05 -6.88
C LEU A 332 -21.52 -24.38 -5.56
N ILE A 333 -22.71 -23.80 -5.30
CA ILE A 333 -23.40 -23.85 -3.98
C ILE A 333 -23.67 -25.27 -3.49
N LYS A 334 -23.89 -26.24 -4.39
CA LYS A 334 -24.11 -27.65 -4.07
C LYS A 334 -22.87 -28.51 -4.29
N SER A 335 -21.76 -27.91 -4.73
CA SER A 335 -20.57 -28.64 -5.11
C SER A 335 -19.61 -28.78 -3.94
N LYS A 336 -19.21 -30.00 -3.64
CA LYS A 336 -18.10 -30.30 -2.72
C LYS A 336 -16.77 -29.74 -3.22
N TYR A 337 -16.69 -29.31 -4.47
CA TYR A 337 -15.49 -28.80 -5.11
C TYR A 337 -15.29 -27.30 -4.93
N PHE A 338 -16.24 -26.54 -4.33
CA PHE A 338 -16.11 -25.10 -4.11
C PHE A 338 -14.81 -24.75 -3.38
N PHE A 339 -14.58 -25.35 -2.21
CA PHE A 339 -13.38 -25.08 -1.42
C PHE A 339 -12.08 -25.43 -2.18
N PRO A 340 -11.89 -26.66 -2.72
CA PRO A 340 -10.64 -27.00 -3.41
C PRO A 340 -10.41 -26.17 -4.67
N ILE A 341 -11.43 -25.81 -5.45
CA ILE A 341 -11.27 -24.96 -6.63
C ILE A 341 -10.74 -23.59 -6.24
N ILE A 342 -11.35 -22.93 -5.23
CA ILE A 342 -10.88 -21.63 -4.78
C ILE A 342 -9.48 -21.72 -4.18
N LEU A 343 -9.17 -22.77 -3.44
CA LEU A 343 -7.82 -23.00 -2.92
C LEU A 343 -6.79 -23.11 -4.05
N VAL A 344 -7.10 -23.83 -5.11
CA VAL A 344 -6.22 -23.93 -6.31
C VAL A 344 -6.03 -22.56 -6.95
N CYS A 345 -7.12 -21.78 -7.17
CA CYS A 345 -7.03 -20.43 -7.71
C CYS A 345 -6.20 -19.49 -6.81
N THR A 346 -6.27 -19.67 -5.50
CA THR A 346 -5.47 -18.92 -4.52
C THR A 346 -4.00 -19.33 -4.61
N LEU A 347 -3.70 -20.63 -4.70
CA LEU A 347 -2.33 -21.12 -4.83
C LEU A 347 -1.69 -20.71 -6.16
N ILE A 348 -2.45 -20.65 -7.25
CA ILE A 348 -1.94 -20.14 -8.54
C ILE A 348 -1.35 -18.74 -8.39
N GLN A 349 -1.93 -17.84 -7.58
CA GLN A 349 -1.38 -16.51 -7.38
C GLN A 349 0.01 -16.51 -6.74
N VAL A 350 0.34 -17.54 -5.95
CA VAL A 350 1.67 -17.68 -5.33
C VAL A 350 2.78 -17.80 -6.38
N PHE A 351 2.50 -18.38 -7.55
CA PHE A 351 3.48 -18.47 -8.65
C PHE A 351 3.77 -17.11 -9.30
N TYR A 352 2.92 -16.10 -9.05
CA TYR A 352 3.07 -14.74 -9.58
C TYR A 352 3.65 -13.76 -8.58
N MET A 353 4.23 -14.22 -7.46
CA MET A 353 4.79 -13.35 -6.41
C MET A 353 5.94 -12.45 -6.88
N LYS A 354 6.58 -12.79 -8.00
CA LYS A 354 7.66 -12.02 -8.64
C LYS A 354 7.40 -11.91 -10.15
N SER A 355 6.29 -11.32 -10.55
CA SER A 355 5.86 -11.23 -11.94
C SER A 355 6.00 -9.82 -12.55
N ASP A 356 6.16 -8.80 -11.72
CA ASP A 356 6.28 -7.42 -12.19
C ASP A 356 7.68 -7.15 -12.77
N LYS A 357 7.72 -6.82 -14.08
CA LYS A 357 8.96 -6.46 -14.77
C LYS A 357 9.49 -5.10 -14.34
N PHE A 358 8.61 -4.17 -13.95
CA PHE A 358 8.99 -2.82 -13.54
C PHE A 358 9.52 -2.76 -12.11
N ARG A 359 9.40 -3.84 -11.33
CA ARG A 359 9.91 -3.93 -9.97
C ARG A 359 9.34 -2.89 -8.99
N TYR A 360 8.14 -2.42 -9.28
CA TYR A 360 7.39 -1.58 -8.34
C TYR A 360 6.79 -2.44 -7.22
N GLU A 361 6.23 -1.78 -6.20
CA GLU A 361 5.69 -2.44 -5.00
C GLU A 361 4.33 -3.12 -5.25
N THR A 362 4.12 -3.72 -6.44
CA THR A 362 2.90 -4.45 -6.84
C THR A 362 2.96 -5.95 -6.57
N ASP A 363 4.16 -6.47 -6.34
CA ASP A 363 4.46 -7.84 -5.90
C ASP A 363 5.85 -7.88 -5.27
N LEU A 364 6.43 -9.06 -5.05
CA LEU A 364 7.74 -9.22 -4.43
C LEU A 364 8.94 -9.01 -5.38
N SER A 365 8.71 -8.55 -6.61
CA SER A 365 9.80 -8.33 -7.58
C SER A 365 10.77 -7.25 -7.13
N TYR A 366 10.32 -6.26 -6.37
CA TYR A 366 11.17 -5.19 -5.83
C TYR A 366 12.28 -5.71 -4.90
N LEU A 367 12.13 -6.89 -4.31
CA LEU A 367 13.16 -7.50 -3.47
C LEU A 367 14.45 -7.76 -4.24
N ASP A 368 14.36 -8.04 -5.55
CA ASP A 368 15.55 -8.21 -6.38
C ASP A 368 16.32 -6.89 -6.52
N THR A 369 15.61 -5.75 -6.56
CA THR A 369 16.24 -4.42 -6.58
C THR A 369 16.91 -4.10 -5.25
N ILE A 370 16.26 -4.39 -4.14
CA ILE A 370 16.85 -4.20 -2.80
C ILE A 370 18.11 -5.04 -2.66
N GLU A 371 18.09 -6.29 -3.13
CA GLU A 371 19.25 -7.19 -3.06
C GLU A 371 20.44 -6.61 -3.84
N VAL A 372 20.27 -6.21 -5.10
CA VAL A 372 21.38 -5.64 -5.88
C VAL A 372 21.87 -4.30 -5.30
N MET A 373 20.99 -3.48 -4.71
CA MET A 373 21.40 -2.26 -4.01
C MET A 373 22.18 -2.55 -2.73
N THR A 374 21.80 -3.60 -2.00
CA THR A 374 22.49 -4.04 -0.78
C THR A 374 23.87 -4.59 -1.10
N ASP A 375 23.98 -5.43 -2.13
CA ASP A 375 25.28 -5.96 -2.60
C ASP A 375 26.20 -4.85 -3.07
N ALA A 376 25.67 -3.88 -3.82
CA ALA A 376 26.44 -2.70 -4.24
C ALA A 376 26.91 -1.86 -3.05
N SER A 377 26.07 -1.69 -2.03
CA SER A 377 26.41 -0.97 -0.81
C SER A 377 27.48 -1.69 0.00
N GLY A 378 27.45 -3.02 0.07
CA GLY A 378 28.51 -3.85 0.67
C GLY A 378 29.84 -3.67 -0.05
N PHE A 379 29.83 -3.79 -1.38
CA PHE A 379 31.04 -3.57 -2.20
C PHE A 379 31.68 -2.19 -1.98
N LEU A 380 30.82 -1.13 -1.90
CA LEU A 380 31.31 0.23 -1.66
C LEU A 380 31.99 0.35 -0.30
N LYS A 381 31.42 -0.22 0.77
CA LYS A 381 32.01 -0.21 2.11
C LYS A 381 33.37 -0.92 2.16
N ASP A 382 33.48 -2.06 1.49
CA ASP A 382 34.65 -2.91 1.52
C ASP A 382 35.80 -2.34 0.69
N ASN A 383 35.51 -1.77 -0.49
CA ASN A 383 36.55 -1.33 -1.44
C ASN A 383 36.88 0.16 -1.34
N PHE A 384 35.99 0.97 -0.75
CA PHE A 384 36.18 2.42 -0.59
C PHE A 384 35.97 2.85 0.88
N PRO A 385 36.76 2.32 1.83
CA PRO A 385 36.59 2.62 3.26
C PRO A 385 36.99 4.07 3.61
N ASN A 386 37.70 4.76 2.73
CA ASN A 386 38.13 6.15 2.90
C ASN A 386 37.11 7.10 2.22
N LYS A 387 37.20 8.40 2.57
CA LYS A 387 36.36 9.43 1.99
C LYS A 387 36.60 9.52 0.48
N ILE A 388 35.53 9.28 -0.31
CA ILE A 388 35.55 9.37 -1.77
C ILE A 388 34.32 10.14 -2.23
N SER A 389 34.45 11.04 -3.19
CA SER A 389 33.29 11.76 -3.72
C SER A 389 32.45 10.84 -4.62
N HIS A 390 31.13 10.87 -4.46
CA HIS A 390 30.27 10.05 -5.28
C HIS A 390 29.02 10.80 -5.71
N PHE A 391 28.49 10.37 -6.84
CA PHE A 391 27.17 10.71 -7.34
C PHE A 391 26.35 9.43 -7.48
N SER A 392 25.15 9.42 -6.93
CA SER A 392 24.24 8.26 -7.00
C SER A 392 22.85 8.68 -7.43
N VAL A 393 22.19 7.84 -8.25
CA VAL A 393 20.83 8.08 -8.70
C VAL A 393 19.79 7.45 -7.75
N PHE A 394 18.55 7.93 -7.84
CA PHE A 394 17.41 7.30 -7.17
C PHE A 394 17.20 5.85 -7.67
N PRO A 395 16.85 4.87 -6.81
CA PRO A 395 16.54 5.01 -5.38
C PRO A 395 17.74 4.83 -4.43
N ILE A 396 18.88 4.29 -4.89
CA ILE A 396 20.05 3.98 -4.02
C ILE A 396 20.63 5.25 -3.36
N SER A 397 20.45 6.42 -3.98
CA SER A 397 20.92 7.70 -3.43
C SER A 397 20.43 7.99 -2.02
N TYR A 398 19.23 7.52 -1.65
CA TYR A 398 18.70 7.75 -0.31
C TYR A 398 19.49 7.03 0.79
N TYR A 399 20.15 5.92 0.48
CA TYR A 399 20.96 5.18 1.46
C TYR A 399 22.14 5.99 2.00
N PHE A 400 22.57 7.02 1.26
CA PHE A 400 23.65 7.92 1.63
C PHE A 400 23.17 9.18 2.39
N THR A 401 21.86 9.38 2.59
CA THR A 401 21.33 10.65 3.13
C THR A 401 21.22 10.67 4.65
N ASP A 402 21.01 9.52 5.29
CA ASP A 402 20.74 9.45 6.72
C ASP A 402 21.12 8.08 7.29
N THR A 403 21.82 8.07 8.43
CA THR A 403 22.20 6.84 9.14
C THR A 403 21.00 6.00 9.61
N ARG A 404 19.83 6.63 9.76
CA ARG A 404 18.59 5.95 10.15
C ARG A 404 18.02 5.01 9.09
N TYR A 405 18.56 5.05 7.86
CA TYR A 405 18.32 4.02 6.84
C TYR A 405 19.03 2.69 7.15
N GLU A 406 19.99 2.70 8.10
CA GLU A 406 20.75 1.54 8.57
C GLU A 406 21.59 0.84 7.47
N VAL A 407 21.81 1.53 6.34
CA VAL A 407 22.64 1.02 5.23
C VAL A 407 24.07 1.50 5.38
N PHE A 408 24.28 2.81 5.55
CA PHE A 408 25.61 3.42 5.70
C PHE A 408 25.77 4.08 7.07
N ASP A 409 26.99 4.05 7.61
CA ASP A 409 27.34 4.74 8.84
C ASP A 409 27.49 6.26 8.63
N LYS A 410 27.74 6.97 9.73
CA LYS A 410 27.91 8.43 9.71
C LYS A 410 29.04 8.89 8.78
N LYS A 411 30.12 8.12 8.64
CA LYS A 411 31.26 8.47 7.78
C LYS A 411 30.82 8.56 6.31
N TRP A 412 30.00 7.63 5.85
CA TRP A 412 29.46 7.62 4.50
C TRP A 412 28.38 8.68 4.28
N VAL A 413 27.52 8.91 5.26
CA VAL A 413 26.47 9.93 5.21
C VAL A 413 27.05 11.35 5.25
N ASP A 414 28.13 11.59 6.01
CA ASP A 414 28.82 12.88 6.06
C ASP A 414 29.69 13.14 4.81
N MET A 415 29.94 12.13 3.98
CA MET A 415 30.47 12.32 2.63
C MET A 415 29.40 13.01 1.78
N LYS A 416 29.36 14.34 1.84
CA LYS A 416 28.42 15.14 1.06
C LYS A 416 28.49 14.71 -0.40
N SER A 417 27.43 14.11 -0.90
CA SER A 417 27.13 14.17 -2.33
C SER A 417 27.14 15.66 -2.68
N ASN A 418 27.98 16.10 -3.62
CA ASN A 418 28.06 17.49 -4.05
C ASN A 418 26.78 17.97 -4.78
N LEU A 419 25.69 17.25 -4.59
CA LEU A 419 24.39 17.53 -5.14
C LEU A 419 23.40 17.75 -3.98
N ASN A 420 22.93 18.98 -3.87
CA ASN A 420 21.59 19.24 -3.39
C ASN A 420 20.63 18.53 -4.36
N MET A 421 20.36 17.25 -4.10
CA MET A 421 19.29 16.53 -4.79
C MET A 421 17.96 17.05 -4.21
N GLU A 422 17.51 18.20 -4.67
CA GLU A 422 16.10 18.38 -4.91
C GLU A 422 15.77 17.37 -5.99
N VAL A 423 15.14 16.27 -5.58
CA VAL A 423 14.65 15.23 -6.49
C VAL A 423 13.54 15.86 -7.30
N ASN A 424 13.93 16.51 -8.37
CA ASN A 424 13.00 16.87 -9.42
C ASN A 424 12.81 15.60 -10.24
N LEU A 425 11.82 14.78 -9.88
CA LEU A 425 11.49 13.51 -10.55
C LEU A 425 11.26 13.66 -12.07
N GLU A 426 11.17 14.89 -12.57
CA GLU A 426 10.95 15.20 -13.98
C GLU A 426 12.24 15.48 -14.76
N SER A 427 13.35 15.78 -14.12
CA SER A 427 14.60 16.09 -14.80
C SER A 427 15.61 14.95 -14.65
N LYS A 428 15.99 14.37 -15.78
CA LYS A 428 17.12 13.42 -15.80
C LYS A 428 18.39 14.13 -15.30
N PRO A 429 19.08 13.56 -14.29
CA PRO A 429 20.29 14.19 -13.76
C PRO A 429 21.33 14.38 -14.86
N ASN A 430 21.87 15.61 -14.95
CA ASN A 430 22.89 15.98 -15.93
C ASN A 430 24.25 16.11 -15.23
N LEU A 431 25.17 15.21 -15.54
CA LEU A 431 26.50 15.18 -14.94
C LEU A 431 27.36 16.43 -15.28
N ASN A 432 27.03 17.14 -16.37
CA ASN A 432 27.72 18.39 -16.72
C ASN A 432 27.38 19.56 -15.78
N ASN A 433 26.28 19.46 -15.02
CA ASN A 433 25.87 20.50 -14.07
C ASN A 433 26.58 20.34 -12.70
N LEU A 434 27.41 19.31 -12.53
CA LEU A 434 28.17 19.12 -11.30
C LEU A 434 29.31 20.14 -11.21
N SER A 435 29.47 20.74 -10.05
CA SER A 435 30.57 21.69 -9.75
C SER A 435 31.95 21.05 -9.82
N SER A 436 32.05 19.73 -9.65
CA SER A 436 33.25 18.91 -9.81
C SER A 436 32.85 17.50 -10.27
N LYS A 437 33.75 16.83 -11.00
CA LYS A 437 33.54 15.41 -11.35
C LYS A 437 33.69 14.56 -10.09
N PRO A 438 32.67 13.74 -9.75
CA PRO A 438 32.79 12.81 -8.62
C PRO A 438 33.76 11.66 -8.95
N ASP A 439 34.35 11.08 -7.94
CA ASP A 439 35.23 9.91 -8.10
C ASP A 439 34.44 8.68 -8.56
N LEU A 440 33.23 8.54 -8.04
CA LEU A 440 32.32 7.44 -8.36
C LEU A 440 30.97 7.93 -8.88
N ILE A 441 30.41 7.21 -9.86
CA ILE A 441 29.01 7.32 -10.28
C ILE A 441 28.33 5.98 -10.02
N ILE A 442 27.16 6.00 -9.40
CA ILE A 442 26.37 4.82 -9.06
C ILE A 442 24.99 4.95 -9.73
N THR A 443 24.68 4.03 -10.63
CA THR A 443 23.37 3.97 -11.31
C THR A 443 22.57 2.78 -10.82
N CYS A 444 21.23 2.90 -10.86
CA CYS A 444 20.29 1.85 -10.42
C CYS A 444 19.15 1.72 -11.43
N GLN A 445 18.76 0.48 -11.75
CA GLN A 445 17.57 0.15 -12.51
C GLN A 445 16.75 -0.92 -11.73
N PRO A 446 15.44 -0.73 -11.55
CA PRO A 446 14.67 0.48 -11.91
C PRO A 446 15.11 1.69 -11.09
N GLY A 447 15.05 2.87 -11.70
CA GLY A 447 15.47 4.11 -11.07
C GLY A 447 15.62 5.23 -12.09
N GLU A 448 16.21 6.33 -11.66
CA GLU A 448 16.48 7.46 -12.54
C GLU A 448 17.56 7.09 -13.56
N THR A 449 17.37 7.53 -14.80
CA THR A 449 18.36 7.40 -15.88
C THR A 449 19.14 8.69 -16.04
N LEU A 450 20.46 8.58 -16.16
CA LEU A 450 21.31 9.73 -16.47
C LEU A 450 21.06 10.25 -17.89
N LEU A 451 21.21 11.57 -18.08
CA LEU A 451 21.20 12.16 -19.44
C LEU A 451 22.43 11.71 -20.26
N GLN A 452 23.54 11.44 -19.59
CA GLN A 452 24.78 11.06 -20.24
C GLN A 452 25.24 9.69 -19.76
N ASP A 453 25.77 8.90 -20.69
CA ASP A 453 26.46 7.66 -20.33
C ASP A 453 27.78 8.00 -19.62
N PRO A 454 28.01 7.51 -18.39
CA PRO A 454 29.28 7.71 -17.68
C PRO A 454 30.52 7.31 -18.49
N LEU A 455 30.43 6.27 -19.31
CA LEU A 455 31.50 5.82 -20.19
C LEU A 455 31.94 6.89 -21.20
N SER A 456 30.99 7.69 -21.69
CA SER A 456 31.24 8.75 -22.69
C SER A 456 31.97 9.97 -22.12
N ILE A 457 31.97 10.14 -20.79
CA ILE A 457 32.53 11.33 -20.11
C ILE A 457 33.77 11.03 -19.27
N GLY A 458 34.43 9.88 -19.51
CA GLY A 458 35.71 9.54 -18.93
C GLY A 458 35.66 8.64 -17.69
N TYR A 459 34.55 7.96 -17.44
CA TYR A 459 34.48 6.93 -16.40
C TYR A 459 34.64 5.54 -16.99
N GLN A 460 34.98 4.59 -16.14
CA GLN A 460 35.02 3.16 -16.47
C GLN A 460 34.10 2.40 -15.49
N GLU A 461 33.32 1.42 -15.98
CA GLU A 461 32.57 0.51 -15.14
C GLU A 461 33.53 -0.39 -14.38
N ILE A 462 33.47 -0.34 -13.05
CA ILE A 462 34.37 -1.16 -12.18
C ILE A 462 33.58 -2.34 -11.58
N LYS A 463 32.26 -2.22 -11.43
CA LYS A 463 31.45 -3.30 -10.88
C LYS A 463 30.00 -3.18 -11.35
N ARG A 464 29.37 -4.34 -11.53
CA ARG A 464 27.97 -4.49 -11.86
C ARG A 464 27.35 -5.56 -10.98
N PHE A 465 26.19 -5.27 -10.44
CA PHE A 465 25.32 -6.20 -9.72
C PHE A 465 24.02 -6.30 -10.49
N SER A 466 23.52 -7.52 -10.75
CA SER A 466 22.27 -7.71 -11.48
C SER A 466 21.51 -8.91 -10.98
N LYS A 467 20.17 -8.77 -10.89
CA LYS A 467 19.25 -9.84 -10.57
C LYS A 467 17.91 -9.62 -11.29
N GLY A 468 17.53 -10.56 -12.16
CA GLY A 468 16.37 -10.39 -13.02
C GLY A 468 16.50 -9.15 -13.91
N PHE A 469 15.59 -8.19 -13.76
CA PHE A 469 15.62 -6.90 -14.47
C PHE A 469 16.24 -5.77 -13.64
N SER A 470 16.70 -6.06 -12.42
CA SER A 470 17.31 -5.07 -11.54
C SER A 470 18.83 -5.06 -11.72
N GLU A 471 19.41 -3.86 -11.73
CA GLU A 471 20.84 -3.66 -11.97
C GLU A 471 21.36 -2.44 -11.21
N VAL A 472 22.52 -2.57 -10.57
CA VAL A 472 23.32 -1.44 -10.07
C VAL A 472 24.69 -1.50 -10.71
N LYS A 473 25.13 -0.39 -11.31
CA LYS A 473 26.46 -0.23 -11.87
C LYS A 473 27.24 0.84 -11.12
N ILE A 474 28.51 0.56 -10.88
CA ILE A 474 29.44 1.48 -10.24
C ILE A 474 30.52 1.82 -11.25
N TYR A 475 30.71 3.11 -11.48
CA TYR A 475 31.70 3.67 -12.38
C TYR A 475 32.70 4.49 -11.58
N GLN A 476 33.95 4.42 -11.97
CA GLN A 476 35.04 5.20 -11.39
C GLN A 476 35.68 6.06 -12.48
N ILE A 477 36.12 7.28 -12.11
CA ILE A 477 36.85 8.16 -13.00
C ILE A 477 38.17 7.48 -13.42
N LYS A 478 38.52 7.61 -14.71
CA LYS A 478 39.77 7.03 -15.25
C LYS A 478 40.99 7.76 -14.76
#